data_1190dfdc015b1372e3161d68f5b120ea
#
_entry.id   1190dfdc015b1372e3161d68f5b120ea
#
_cell.length_a   1.000
_cell.length_b   1.000
_cell.length_c   1.000
_cell.angle_alpha   90.00
_cell.angle_beta   90.00
_cell.angle_gamma   90.00
#
_symmetry.space_group_name_H-M   'P 1'
#
loop_
_entity.id
_entity.type
_entity.pdbx_description
1 polymer ?
#
loop_
_entity_poly.entity_id
_entity_poly.type
_entity_poly.pdbx_seq_one_letter_code
_entity_poly.pdbx_strand_id
1 'polypeptide(L)'
;MTRVEDKVKTVFSWLVVGLVALVPFAVEANEVTITDWRGASVDVTEGSVDSNGVKIVYHTVGEGPLVIFVHSISGPWFDFRHQMVMLSEKYRVVSMSTRGTDQSDKPEGYEHYASARISDDINAIIDHFSEDKATLIGQDSGGLHAWHFAMTHPERTERLVSLGSIHPAGLIRELIDNADQQEASTFQRGMQENPEAGKQYGERLRSRPANPDEAPELAALRKRAYESTDPESVVGFYKANWPTTPVTMDTEGFGFKIGDFPPVKAPTLFLYGKDSGPFQNPTLNNMWDYVEGPLTIHVLPGVGHGPHTQVPEIVTPRIMEWLETGR
;
A
#
# COMPACT_ATOMS: atom_id res chain seq x y z
N MET A 1 -82.33 -44.13 -26.02
CA MET A 1 -82.48 -43.57 -24.68
C MET A 1 -81.51 -44.24 -23.75
N THR A 2 -80.35 -43.70 -23.50
CA THR A 2 -79.48 -44.08 -22.39
C THR A 2 -78.41 -43.02 -22.27
N ARG A 3 -78.44 -42.39 -21.11
CA ARG A 3 -77.57 -41.26 -20.69
C ARG A 3 -76.22 -41.84 -20.28
N VAL A 4 -75.11 -41.33 -20.82
CA VAL A 4 -73.74 -41.58 -20.38
C VAL A 4 -73.31 -40.40 -19.49
N GLU A 5 -72.99 -40.68 -18.24
CA GLU A 5 -72.44 -39.75 -17.29
C GLU A 5 -70.88 -39.71 -17.45
N ASP A 6 -70.33 -38.54 -17.82
CA ASP A 6 -68.90 -38.29 -17.82
C ASP A 6 -68.45 -37.91 -16.40
N LYS A 7 -67.56 -38.73 -15.85
CA LYS A 7 -66.84 -38.45 -14.58
C LYS A 7 -65.55 -37.70 -14.92
N VAL A 8 -65.55 -36.40 -14.61
CA VAL A 8 -64.32 -35.59 -14.62
C VAL A 8 -63.50 -35.93 -13.39
N LYS A 9 -62.28 -36.49 -13.60
CA LYS A 9 -61.28 -36.69 -12.54
C LYS A 9 -60.39 -35.41 -12.47
N THR A 10 -60.55 -34.66 -11.39
CA THR A 10 -59.68 -33.51 -11.03
C THR A 10 -58.40 -34.07 -10.43
N VAL A 11 -57.27 -33.87 -11.14
CA VAL A 11 -55.94 -34.18 -10.62
C VAL A 11 -55.40 -32.94 -9.90
N PHE A 12 -55.30 -33.02 -8.58
CA PHE A 12 -54.60 -32.01 -7.77
C PHE A 12 -53.09 -32.27 -7.88
N SER A 13 -52.37 -31.36 -8.56
CA SER A 13 -50.90 -31.32 -8.61
C SER A 13 -50.42 -30.52 -7.42
N TRP A 14 -49.72 -31.17 -6.49
CA TRP A 14 -49.05 -30.51 -5.38
C TRP A 14 -47.69 -29.99 -5.89
N LEU A 15 -47.58 -28.68 -6.02
CA LEU A 15 -46.31 -27.99 -6.23
C LEU A 15 -45.57 -27.91 -4.89
N VAL A 16 -44.57 -28.75 -4.68
CA VAL A 16 -43.65 -28.63 -3.54
C VAL A 16 -42.64 -27.56 -3.93
N VAL A 17 -42.82 -26.34 -3.40
CA VAL A 17 -41.80 -25.27 -3.48
C VAL A 17 -40.77 -25.58 -2.41
N GLY A 18 -39.63 -26.16 -2.85
CA GLY A 18 -38.46 -26.33 -2.00
C GLY A 18 -37.84 -25.00 -1.66
N LEU A 19 -37.97 -24.56 -0.43
CA LEU A 19 -37.23 -23.42 0.10
C LEU A 19 -35.76 -23.85 0.25
N VAL A 20 -34.90 -23.48 -0.71
CA VAL A 20 -33.44 -23.61 -0.56
C VAL A 20 -33.01 -22.50 0.39
N ALA A 21 -32.81 -22.85 1.66
CA ALA A 21 -32.16 -21.97 2.61
C ALA A 21 -30.71 -21.79 2.15
N LEU A 22 -30.40 -20.61 1.63
CA LEU A 22 -29.03 -20.13 1.47
C LEU A 22 -28.43 -19.99 2.89
N VAL A 23 -27.72 -21.01 3.33
CA VAL A 23 -26.83 -20.89 4.50
C VAL A 23 -25.69 -20.00 4.05
N PRO A 24 -25.50 -18.82 4.65
CA PRO A 24 -24.31 -18.02 4.37
C PRO A 24 -23.13 -18.86 4.86
N PHE A 25 -22.26 -19.25 3.93
CA PHE A 25 -20.92 -19.70 4.29
C PHE A 25 -20.23 -18.49 4.96
N ALA A 26 -20.19 -18.49 6.28
CA ALA A 26 -19.27 -17.64 7.02
C ALA A 26 -17.87 -18.13 6.65
N VAL A 27 -17.18 -17.42 5.75
CA VAL A 27 -15.74 -17.54 5.63
C VAL A 27 -15.21 -17.09 7.00
N GLU A 28 -14.62 -18.01 7.76
CA GLU A 28 -13.89 -17.65 8.97
C GLU A 28 -12.83 -16.63 8.53
N ALA A 29 -13.04 -15.38 8.91
CA ALA A 29 -12.06 -14.34 8.67
C ALA A 29 -10.81 -14.70 9.48
N ASN A 30 -9.67 -14.83 8.83
CA ASN A 30 -8.39 -15.01 9.52
C ASN A 30 -8.13 -13.74 10.32
N GLU A 31 -8.23 -13.85 11.65
CA GLU A 31 -7.89 -12.76 12.56
C GLU A 31 -6.42 -12.89 12.96
N VAL A 32 -5.71 -11.77 12.93
CA VAL A 32 -4.32 -11.66 13.36
C VAL A 32 -4.22 -10.56 14.40
N THR A 33 -3.72 -10.88 15.59
CA THR A 33 -3.47 -9.86 16.62
C THR A 33 -2.17 -9.11 16.33
N ILE A 34 -2.25 -7.78 16.28
CA ILE A 34 -1.08 -6.90 16.20
C ILE A 34 -0.96 -6.05 17.45
N THR A 35 0.28 -5.76 17.84
CA THR A 35 0.60 -5.02 19.07
C THR A 35 1.49 -3.82 18.75
N ASP A 36 1.20 -2.67 19.34
CA ASP A 36 2.02 -1.47 19.20
C ASP A 36 3.16 -1.39 20.25
N TRP A 37 3.96 -0.32 20.18
CA TRP A 37 5.08 -0.10 21.10
C TRP A 37 4.65 0.14 22.57
N ARG A 38 3.36 0.47 22.81
CA ARG A 38 2.79 0.67 24.16
C ARG A 38 2.32 -0.64 24.80
N GLY A 39 2.29 -1.73 24.01
CA GLY A 39 1.70 -3.01 24.38
C GLY A 39 0.18 -3.07 24.19
N ALA A 40 -0.43 -2.06 23.55
CA ALA A 40 -1.83 -2.12 23.15
C ALA A 40 -1.98 -3.04 21.93
N SER A 41 -3.04 -3.85 21.92
CA SER A 41 -3.26 -4.86 20.87
C SER A 41 -4.66 -4.71 20.29
N VAL A 42 -4.79 -5.05 19.00
CA VAL A 42 -6.06 -5.17 18.29
C VAL A 42 -6.03 -6.40 17.39
N ASP A 43 -7.18 -6.99 17.16
CA ASP A 43 -7.36 -8.04 16.17
C ASP A 43 -7.73 -7.41 14.83
N VAL A 44 -6.97 -7.75 13.80
CA VAL A 44 -7.21 -7.29 12.42
C VAL A 44 -7.82 -8.41 11.61
N THR A 45 -8.76 -8.06 10.76
CA THR A 45 -9.46 -8.98 9.87
C THR A 45 -8.83 -8.93 8.49
N GLU A 46 -8.46 -10.10 7.94
CA GLU A 46 -8.03 -10.25 6.56
C GLU A 46 -9.22 -10.23 5.61
N GLY A 47 -9.09 -9.50 4.51
CA GLY A 47 -10.04 -9.50 3.40
C GLY A 47 -9.31 -9.38 2.06
N SER A 48 -10.07 -9.40 0.97
CA SER A 48 -9.53 -9.18 -0.37
C SER A 48 -10.51 -8.47 -1.28
N VAL A 49 -9.97 -7.75 -2.27
CA VAL A 49 -10.73 -7.14 -3.37
C VAL A 49 -10.20 -7.61 -4.70
N ASP A 50 -11.05 -7.62 -5.71
CA ASP A 50 -10.64 -7.76 -7.11
C ASP A 50 -10.29 -6.38 -7.68
N SER A 51 -9.08 -6.25 -8.20
CA SER A 51 -8.61 -5.07 -8.91
C SER A 51 -8.32 -5.44 -10.35
N ASN A 52 -9.33 -5.36 -11.21
CA ASN A 52 -9.22 -5.69 -12.63
C ASN A 52 -8.67 -7.10 -12.89
N GLY A 53 -9.16 -8.09 -12.14
CA GLY A 53 -8.75 -9.49 -12.24
C GLY A 53 -7.50 -9.85 -11.42
N VAL A 54 -6.99 -8.93 -10.61
CA VAL A 54 -5.89 -9.15 -9.66
C VAL A 54 -6.43 -9.10 -8.24
N LYS A 55 -6.30 -10.19 -7.49
CA LYS A 55 -6.70 -10.23 -6.09
C LYS A 55 -5.71 -9.43 -5.23
N ILE A 56 -6.21 -8.44 -4.52
CA ILE A 56 -5.45 -7.64 -3.55
C ILE A 56 -5.94 -7.99 -2.15
N VAL A 57 -5.05 -8.51 -1.32
CA VAL A 57 -5.32 -8.81 0.09
C VAL A 57 -5.08 -7.56 0.93
N TYR A 58 -5.92 -7.36 1.93
CA TYR A 58 -5.79 -6.30 2.91
C TYR A 58 -6.10 -6.80 4.32
N HIS A 59 -5.65 -6.04 5.32
CA HIS A 59 -5.96 -6.26 6.72
C HIS A 59 -6.60 -4.99 7.28
N THR A 60 -7.73 -5.13 7.96
CA THR A 60 -8.52 -3.98 8.42
C THR A 60 -8.90 -4.08 9.88
N VAL A 61 -9.03 -2.90 10.52
CA VAL A 61 -9.48 -2.74 11.91
C VAL A 61 -10.05 -1.34 12.11
N GLY A 62 -10.98 -1.20 13.06
CA GLY A 62 -11.61 0.05 13.42
C GLY A 62 -12.76 0.44 12.50
N GLU A 63 -13.40 1.57 12.84
CA GLU A 63 -14.51 2.16 12.10
C GLU A 63 -14.30 3.67 11.96
N GLY A 64 -15.01 4.29 11.02
CA GLY A 64 -14.89 5.72 10.75
C GLY A 64 -14.27 6.02 9.38
N PRO A 65 -13.73 7.23 9.15
CA PRO A 65 -13.14 7.62 7.87
C PRO A 65 -12.02 6.67 7.44
N LEU A 66 -11.95 6.37 6.14
CA LEU A 66 -11.01 5.38 5.59
C LEU A 66 -9.57 5.90 5.55
N VAL A 67 -8.65 5.12 6.11
CA VAL A 67 -7.20 5.31 6.03
C VAL A 67 -6.58 4.07 5.42
N ILE A 68 -5.86 4.23 4.30
CA ILE A 68 -5.19 3.15 3.58
C ILE A 68 -3.68 3.28 3.75
N PHE A 69 -3.05 2.22 4.25
CA PHE A 69 -1.59 2.10 4.33
C PHE A 69 -1.07 1.34 3.12
N VAL A 70 -0.02 1.90 2.51
CA VAL A 70 0.71 1.30 1.39
C VAL A 70 2.16 1.08 1.81
N HIS A 71 2.52 -0.19 1.99
CA HIS A 71 3.84 -0.57 2.53
C HIS A 71 4.94 -0.52 1.47
N SER A 72 6.19 -0.53 1.93
CA SER A 72 7.37 -0.72 1.09
C SER A 72 7.34 -2.06 0.37
N ILE A 73 7.83 -2.08 -0.87
CA ILE A 73 8.01 -3.34 -1.64
C ILE A 73 8.84 -4.39 -0.89
N SER A 74 9.63 -3.98 0.08
CA SER A 74 10.47 -4.84 0.92
C SER A 74 9.90 -5.10 2.32
N GLY A 75 8.75 -4.53 2.65
CA GLY A 75 8.10 -4.65 3.95
C GLY A 75 6.73 -5.33 3.86
N PRO A 76 6.27 -5.99 4.92
CA PRO A 76 4.92 -6.51 5.01
C PRO A 76 3.92 -5.45 5.49
N TRP A 77 2.63 -5.72 5.29
CA TRP A 77 1.53 -4.86 5.70
C TRP A 77 1.56 -4.45 7.20
N PHE A 78 2.02 -5.34 8.08
CA PHE A 78 2.07 -5.12 9.53
C PHE A 78 3.29 -4.31 10.02
N ASP A 79 4.13 -3.83 9.13
CA ASP A 79 5.13 -2.82 9.51
C ASP A 79 4.45 -1.53 9.99
N PHE A 80 3.19 -1.31 9.58
CA PHE A 80 2.33 -0.24 10.10
C PHE A 80 1.56 -0.58 11.39
N ARG A 81 1.84 -1.72 12.06
CA ARG A 81 1.08 -2.15 13.24
C ARG A 81 0.93 -1.07 14.31
N HIS A 82 1.96 -0.27 14.52
CA HIS A 82 1.94 0.79 15.52
C HIS A 82 0.93 1.89 15.16
N GLN A 83 0.89 2.27 13.90
CA GLN A 83 -0.06 3.25 13.38
C GLN A 83 -1.47 2.66 13.34
N MET A 84 -1.60 1.41 12.89
CA MET A 84 -2.91 0.72 12.81
C MET A 84 -3.59 0.65 14.17
N VAL A 85 -2.87 0.21 15.22
CA VAL A 85 -3.43 0.11 16.58
C VAL A 85 -3.91 1.47 17.09
N MET A 86 -3.16 2.55 16.92
CA MET A 86 -3.56 3.85 17.43
C MET A 86 -4.67 4.48 16.58
N LEU A 87 -4.58 4.43 15.26
CA LEU A 87 -5.55 5.07 14.38
C LEU A 87 -6.90 4.33 14.38
N SER A 88 -6.94 3.03 14.66
CA SER A 88 -8.19 2.25 14.71
C SER A 88 -9.18 2.74 15.78
N GLU A 89 -8.74 3.55 16.73
CA GLU A 89 -9.62 4.18 17.72
C GLU A 89 -10.62 5.17 17.11
N LYS A 90 -10.29 5.74 15.92
CA LYS A 90 -11.09 6.80 15.27
C LYS A 90 -11.31 6.62 13.77
N TYR A 91 -10.58 5.71 13.15
CA TYR A 91 -10.56 5.50 11.71
C TYR A 91 -10.78 4.04 11.36
N ARG A 92 -11.39 3.79 10.21
CA ARG A 92 -11.27 2.49 9.56
C ARG A 92 -9.90 2.45 8.91
N VAL A 93 -9.04 1.59 9.43
CA VAL A 93 -7.67 1.43 8.97
C VAL A 93 -7.58 0.20 8.10
N VAL A 94 -7.00 0.34 6.93
CA VAL A 94 -6.75 -0.74 5.96
C VAL A 94 -5.29 -0.73 5.59
N SER A 95 -4.57 -1.81 5.84
CA SER A 95 -3.22 -2.00 5.33
C SER A 95 -3.26 -3.04 4.21
N MET A 96 -2.99 -2.59 2.98
CA MET A 96 -3.01 -3.46 1.81
C MET A 96 -1.68 -4.20 1.66
N SER A 97 -1.72 -5.46 1.21
CA SER A 97 -0.56 -6.15 0.65
C SER A 97 -0.52 -5.81 -0.84
N THR A 98 0.49 -5.06 -1.28
CA THR A 98 0.60 -4.69 -2.70
C THR A 98 0.73 -5.94 -3.59
N ARG A 99 0.27 -5.84 -4.85
CA ARG A 99 0.45 -6.94 -5.81
C ARG A 99 1.90 -7.41 -5.85
N GLY A 100 2.11 -8.72 -5.96
CA GLY A 100 3.44 -9.32 -5.89
C GLY A 100 3.90 -9.69 -4.48
N THR A 101 3.23 -9.20 -3.43
CA THR A 101 3.63 -9.42 -2.03
C THR A 101 2.59 -10.24 -1.26
N ASP A 102 3.07 -10.92 -0.22
CA ASP A 102 2.24 -11.69 0.70
C ASP A 102 1.22 -12.59 -0.03
N GLN A 103 -0.08 -12.50 0.29
CA GLN A 103 -1.15 -13.31 -0.29
C GLN A 103 -1.88 -12.63 -1.47
N SER A 104 -1.45 -11.43 -1.87
CA SER A 104 -1.94 -10.80 -3.10
C SER A 104 -1.41 -11.51 -4.34
N ASP A 105 -2.14 -11.40 -5.45
CA ASP A 105 -1.73 -12.01 -6.71
C ASP A 105 -0.41 -11.43 -7.24
N LYS A 106 0.26 -12.22 -8.06
CA LYS A 106 1.60 -11.98 -8.59
C LYS A 106 1.57 -12.04 -10.12
N PRO A 107 0.95 -11.04 -10.78
CA PRO A 107 0.83 -11.04 -12.23
C PRO A 107 2.20 -11.01 -12.90
N GLU A 108 2.34 -11.76 -13.99
CA GLU A 108 3.57 -11.79 -14.80
C GLU A 108 3.69 -10.51 -15.63
N GLY A 109 4.92 -10.01 -15.77
CA GLY A 109 5.22 -8.78 -16.53
C GLY A 109 5.37 -7.56 -15.63
N TYR A 110 6.42 -6.78 -15.90
CA TYR A 110 6.76 -5.61 -15.06
C TYR A 110 5.72 -4.48 -15.18
N GLU A 111 5.00 -4.37 -16.29
CA GLU A 111 3.95 -3.36 -16.52
C GLU A 111 2.80 -3.46 -15.51
N HIS A 112 2.61 -4.62 -14.90
CA HIS A 112 1.62 -4.81 -13.84
C HIS A 112 2.02 -4.15 -12.51
N TYR A 113 3.28 -3.74 -12.35
CA TYR A 113 3.79 -3.11 -11.14
C TYR A 113 3.99 -1.59 -11.28
N ALA A 114 3.51 -1.01 -12.38
CA ALA A 114 3.47 0.44 -12.55
C ALA A 114 2.59 1.11 -11.49
N SER A 115 2.97 2.33 -11.06
CA SER A 115 2.22 3.09 -10.05
C SER A 115 0.75 3.29 -10.43
N ALA A 116 0.43 3.37 -11.71
CA ALA A 116 -0.95 3.42 -12.19
C ALA A 116 -1.75 2.16 -11.81
N ARG A 117 -1.13 0.97 -11.84
CA ARG A 117 -1.79 -0.28 -11.44
C ARG A 117 -2.01 -0.37 -9.93
N ILE A 118 -1.07 0.15 -9.14
CA ILE A 118 -1.27 0.26 -7.69
C ILE A 118 -2.36 1.31 -7.37
N SER A 119 -2.49 2.34 -8.19
CA SER A 119 -3.61 3.28 -8.08
C SER A 119 -4.97 2.62 -8.34
N ASP A 120 -5.04 1.70 -9.32
CA ASP A 120 -6.24 0.87 -9.53
C ASP A 120 -6.57 0.03 -8.28
N ASP A 121 -5.54 -0.55 -7.60
CA ASP A 121 -5.72 -1.33 -6.37
C ASP A 121 -6.26 -0.48 -5.21
N ILE A 122 -5.72 0.73 -5.04
CA ILE A 122 -6.18 1.68 -4.03
C ILE A 122 -7.64 2.06 -4.31
N ASN A 123 -8.00 2.34 -5.56
CA ASN A 123 -9.38 2.62 -5.95
C ASN A 123 -10.31 1.45 -5.64
N ALA A 124 -9.90 0.21 -5.95
CA ALA A 124 -10.70 -0.98 -5.65
C ALA A 124 -10.97 -1.13 -4.14
N ILE A 125 -10.01 -0.79 -3.28
CA ILE A 125 -10.21 -0.78 -1.83
C ILE A 125 -11.18 0.33 -1.42
N ILE A 126 -11.04 1.56 -1.94
CA ILE A 126 -11.96 2.66 -1.62
C ILE A 126 -13.40 2.29 -2.02
N ASP A 127 -13.59 1.71 -3.21
CA ASP A 127 -14.91 1.28 -3.72
C ASP A 127 -15.49 0.13 -2.88
N HIS A 128 -14.64 -0.84 -2.45
CA HIS A 128 -15.07 -1.95 -1.61
C HIS A 128 -15.66 -1.49 -0.28
N PHE A 129 -15.08 -0.47 0.34
CA PHE A 129 -15.60 0.11 1.57
C PHE A 129 -16.70 1.15 1.33
N SER A 130 -17.12 1.36 0.07
CA SER A 130 -18.17 2.31 -0.32
C SER A 130 -17.87 3.74 0.11
N GLU A 131 -16.60 4.12 0.05
CA GLU A 131 -16.14 5.46 0.38
C GLU A 131 -15.89 6.28 -0.89
N ASP A 132 -16.06 7.60 -0.82
CA ASP A 132 -15.74 8.49 -1.95
C ASP A 132 -14.23 8.73 -2.07
N LYS A 133 -13.54 8.76 -0.95
CA LYS A 133 -12.11 9.05 -0.85
C LYS A 133 -11.48 8.47 0.41
N ALA A 134 -10.15 8.40 0.44
CA ALA A 134 -9.39 7.93 1.58
C ALA A 134 -8.21 8.83 1.92
N THR A 135 -7.79 8.78 3.18
CA THR A 135 -6.44 9.22 3.57
C THR A 135 -5.44 8.13 3.20
N LEU A 136 -4.37 8.51 2.51
CA LEU A 136 -3.31 7.58 2.14
C LEU A 136 -2.09 7.79 3.03
N ILE A 137 -1.53 6.71 3.53
CA ILE A 137 -0.28 6.71 4.30
C ILE A 137 0.68 5.72 3.64
N GLY A 138 1.76 6.22 3.04
CA GLY A 138 2.71 5.39 2.32
C GLY A 138 4.14 5.53 2.82
N GLN A 139 4.90 4.41 2.72
CA GLN A 139 6.32 4.38 3.09
C GLN A 139 7.15 3.80 1.96
N ASP A 140 8.33 4.39 1.68
CA ASP A 140 9.24 3.96 0.63
C ASP A 140 8.54 3.85 -0.75
N SER A 141 8.59 2.71 -1.44
CA SER A 141 7.86 2.48 -2.69
C SER A 141 6.33 2.69 -2.52
N GLY A 142 5.76 2.28 -1.40
CA GLY A 142 4.36 2.55 -1.08
C GLY A 142 4.06 4.04 -0.96
N GLY A 143 5.01 4.82 -0.46
CA GLY A 143 4.89 6.29 -0.47
C GLY A 143 4.97 6.88 -1.87
N LEU A 144 5.83 6.35 -2.75
CA LEU A 144 5.87 6.77 -4.16
C LEU A 144 4.54 6.48 -4.89
N HIS A 145 3.92 5.34 -4.59
CA HIS A 145 2.58 5.00 -5.10
C HIS A 145 1.50 5.93 -4.52
N ALA A 146 1.59 6.28 -3.23
CA ALA A 146 0.64 7.20 -2.61
C ALA A 146 0.77 8.62 -3.19
N TRP A 147 1.98 9.10 -3.49
CA TRP A 147 2.21 10.34 -4.24
C TRP A 147 1.57 10.25 -5.63
N HIS A 148 1.82 9.17 -6.38
CA HIS A 148 1.23 8.98 -7.70
C HIS A 148 -0.31 9.00 -7.64
N PHE A 149 -0.92 8.30 -6.70
CA PHE A 149 -2.37 8.32 -6.52
C PHE A 149 -2.90 9.72 -6.23
N ALA A 150 -2.28 10.44 -5.29
CA ALA A 150 -2.72 11.79 -4.93
C ALA A 150 -2.61 12.79 -6.09
N MET A 151 -1.64 12.61 -6.99
CA MET A 151 -1.49 13.39 -8.22
C MET A 151 -2.55 13.07 -9.27
N THR A 152 -2.86 11.78 -9.46
CA THR A 152 -3.71 11.31 -10.55
C THR A 152 -5.19 11.18 -10.16
N HIS A 153 -5.49 11.08 -8.86
CA HIS A 153 -6.83 10.93 -8.31
C HIS A 153 -7.09 11.94 -7.18
N PRO A 154 -6.97 13.25 -7.45
CA PRO A 154 -7.12 14.26 -6.40
C PRO A 154 -8.51 14.25 -5.75
N GLU A 155 -9.57 13.86 -6.51
CA GLU A 155 -10.94 13.75 -5.99
C GLU A 155 -11.15 12.55 -5.07
N ARG A 156 -10.27 11.54 -5.15
CA ARG A 156 -10.30 10.32 -4.33
C ARG A 156 -9.34 10.39 -3.12
N THR A 157 -8.55 11.46 -3.03
CA THR A 157 -7.55 11.65 -1.97
C THR A 157 -8.05 12.67 -0.95
N GLU A 158 -8.36 12.20 0.27
CA GLU A 158 -8.71 13.09 1.38
C GLU A 158 -7.48 13.80 1.94
N ARG A 159 -6.43 13.04 2.23
CA ARG A 159 -5.15 13.51 2.75
C ARG A 159 -4.03 12.57 2.31
N LEU A 160 -2.80 13.07 2.28
CA LEU A 160 -1.61 12.28 2.02
C LEU A 160 -0.63 12.37 3.20
N VAL A 161 -0.18 11.22 3.69
CA VAL A 161 0.94 11.12 4.64
C VAL A 161 2.05 10.31 3.98
N SER A 162 3.21 10.92 3.80
CA SER A 162 4.38 10.26 3.24
C SER A 162 5.46 10.05 4.30
N LEU A 163 5.90 8.81 4.47
CA LEU A 163 6.84 8.39 5.51
C LEU A 163 8.18 8.02 4.87
N GLY A 164 9.13 8.95 4.91
CA GLY A 164 10.46 8.78 4.34
C GLY A 164 10.50 8.68 2.81
N SER A 165 9.39 8.93 2.12
CA SER A 165 9.24 8.78 0.68
C SER A 165 9.02 10.13 0.02
N ILE A 166 10.02 10.63 -0.66
CA ILE A 166 10.02 11.95 -1.30
C ILE A 166 9.06 12.03 -2.49
N HIS A 167 8.73 13.25 -2.93
CA HIS A 167 8.03 13.43 -4.19
C HIS A 167 8.88 12.96 -5.37
N PRO A 168 8.34 12.14 -6.32
CA PRO A 168 9.11 11.55 -7.40
C PRO A 168 9.89 12.56 -8.27
N ALA A 169 9.35 13.74 -8.52
CA ALA A 169 10.03 14.79 -9.29
C ALA A 169 11.33 15.25 -8.61
N GLY A 170 11.36 15.33 -7.27
CA GLY A 170 12.58 15.66 -6.51
C GLY A 170 13.65 14.59 -6.67
N LEU A 171 13.26 13.32 -6.68
CA LEU A 171 14.18 12.21 -6.95
C LEU A 171 14.77 12.30 -8.36
N ILE A 172 13.94 12.44 -9.39
CA ILE A 172 14.40 12.49 -10.79
C ILE A 172 15.35 13.66 -10.99
N ARG A 173 15.02 14.83 -10.43
CA ARG A 173 15.89 16.01 -10.49
C ARG A 173 17.30 15.71 -9.93
N GLU A 174 17.38 15.12 -8.74
CA GLU A 174 18.67 14.82 -8.13
C GLU A 174 19.41 13.69 -8.85
N LEU A 175 18.71 12.79 -9.53
CA LEU A 175 19.35 11.74 -10.35
C LEU A 175 20.03 12.29 -11.61
N ILE A 176 19.71 13.53 -12.05
CA ILE A 176 20.34 14.14 -13.23
C ILE A 176 21.82 14.48 -12.96
N ASP A 177 22.12 15.19 -11.89
CA ASP A 177 23.45 15.79 -11.64
C ASP A 177 23.98 15.60 -10.22
N ASN A 178 23.24 15.01 -9.29
CA ASN A 178 23.71 14.79 -7.93
C ASN A 178 24.36 13.42 -7.79
N ALA A 179 25.71 13.40 -7.72
CA ALA A 179 26.48 12.17 -7.62
C ALA A 179 26.13 11.33 -6.37
N ASP A 180 25.85 11.97 -5.23
CA ASP A 180 25.50 11.27 -3.98
C ASP A 180 24.15 10.57 -4.12
N GLN A 181 23.15 11.19 -4.80
CA GLN A 181 21.86 10.54 -5.07
C GLN A 181 22.02 9.42 -6.10
N GLN A 182 22.85 9.61 -7.13
CA GLN A 182 23.14 8.57 -8.12
C GLN A 182 23.80 7.35 -7.48
N GLU A 183 24.72 7.54 -6.53
CA GLU A 183 25.34 6.46 -5.76
C GLU A 183 24.33 5.78 -4.84
N ALA A 184 23.53 6.54 -4.10
CA ALA A 184 22.47 6.04 -3.23
C ALA A 184 21.42 5.20 -4.00
N SER A 185 21.26 5.43 -5.30
CA SER A 185 20.34 4.72 -6.19
C SER A 185 20.97 3.52 -6.93
N THR A 186 22.15 3.07 -6.53
CA THR A 186 22.82 1.93 -7.18
C THR A 186 22.03 0.63 -7.07
N PHE A 187 21.35 0.42 -5.94
CA PHE A 187 20.48 -0.73 -5.76
C PHE A 187 19.33 -0.75 -6.77
N GLN A 188 18.67 0.38 -6.98
CA GLN A 188 17.52 0.53 -7.88
C GLN A 188 17.93 0.29 -9.34
N ARG A 189 19.09 0.83 -9.76
CA ARG A 189 19.67 0.54 -11.08
C ARG A 189 19.99 -0.94 -11.23
N GLY A 190 20.57 -1.55 -10.20
CA GLY A 190 20.84 -2.98 -10.19
C GLY A 190 19.60 -3.83 -10.41
N MET A 191 18.46 -3.42 -9.87
CA MET A 191 17.17 -4.10 -10.09
C MET A 191 16.68 -4.00 -11.55
N GLN A 192 17.03 -2.91 -12.25
CA GLN A 192 16.65 -2.73 -13.65
C GLN A 192 17.59 -3.49 -14.62
N GLU A 193 18.88 -3.48 -14.35
CA GLU A 193 19.92 -3.85 -15.30
C GLU A 193 20.45 -5.28 -15.11
N ASN A 194 20.43 -5.80 -13.86
CA ASN A 194 20.95 -7.14 -13.56
C ASN A 194 19.86 -8.22 -13.77
N PRO A 195 20.03 -9.16 -14.72
CA PRO A 195 19.06 -10.22 -14.95
C PRO A 195 18.87 -11.19 -13.76
N GLU A 196 19.83 -11.25 -12.82
CA GLU A 196 19.77 -12.08 -11.62
C GLU A 196 19.22 -11.32 -10.40
N ALA A 197 18.80 -10.06 -10.57
CA ALA A 197 18.43 -9.19 -9.45
C ALA A 197 17.29 -9.79 -8.62
N GLY A 198 16.25 -10.31 -9.26
CA GLY A 198 15.11 -10.93 -8.57
C GLY A 198 15.54 -12.11 -7.72
N LYS A 199 16.32 -13.04 -8.29
CA LYS A 199 16.84 -14.19 -7.56
C LYS A 199 17.69 -13.79 -6.35
N GLN A 200 18.65 -12.88 -6.54
CA GLN A 200 19.52 -12.39 -5.47
C GLN A 200 18.71 -11.69 -4.38
N TYR A 201 17.73 -10.89 -4.76
CA TYR A 201 16.84 -10.24 -3.82
C TYR A 201 16.01 -11.24 -3.01
N GLY A 202 15.43 -12.24 -3.67
CA GLY A 202 14.66 -13.30 -3.01
C GLY A 202 15.49 -14.11 -2.03
N GLU A 203 16.74 -14.44 -2.37
CA GLU A 203 17.66 -15.11 -1.46
C GLU A 203 17.95 -14.23 -0.23
N ARG A 204 18.24 -12.95 -0.43
CA ARG A 204 18.45 -11.97 0.65
C ARG A 204 17.22 -11.82 1.54
N LEU A 205 16.02 -11.74 0.97
CA LEU A 205 14.78 -11.57 1.70
C LEU A 205 14.51 -12.79 2.61
N ARG A 206 14.65 -14.01 2.06
CA ARG A 206 14.44 -15.26 2.80
C ARG A 206 15.53 -15.56 3.84
N SER A 207 16.75 -15.09 3.62
CA SER A 207 17.86 -15.26 4.56
C SER A 207 17.97 -14.14 5.60
N ARG A 208 17.06 -13.16 5.58
CA ARG A 208 17.05 -12.05 6.53
C ARG A 208 16.88 -12.61 7.96
N PRO A 209 17.80 -12.29 8.89
CA PRO A 209 17.70 -12.77 10.26
C PRO A 209 16.43 -12.22 10.91
N ALA A 210 15.81 -13.05 11.75
CA ALA A 210 14.72 -12.57 12.61
C ALA A 210 15.24 -11.45 13.53
N ASN A 211 14.40 -10.45 13.76
CA ASN A 211 14.69 -9.46 14.77
C ASN A 211 14.56 -10.13 16.17
N PRO A 212 15.63 -10.17 16.98
CA PRO A 212 15.58 -10.84 18.29
C PRO A 212 14.59 -10.20 19.26
N ASP A 213 14.24 -8.93 19.03
CA ASP A 213 13.31 -8.18 19.88
C ASP A 213 11.84 -8.28 19.37
N GLU A 214 11.62 -8.98 18.25
CA GLU A 214 10.28 -9.17 17.69
C GLU A 214 9.57 -10.35 18.36
N ALA A 215 8.28 -10.18 18.70
CA ALA A 215 7.47 -11.27 19.25
C ALA A 215 7.47 -12.48 18.29
N PRO A 216 7.52 -13.73 18.82
CA PRO A 216 7.63 -14.95 17.98
C PRO A 216 6.53 -15.05 16.91
N GLU A 217 5.30 -14.65 17.25
CA GLU A 217 4.14 -14.67 16.33
C GLU A 217 4.34 -13.69 15.18
N LEU A 218 4.85 -12.50 15.46
CA LEU A 218 5.13 -11.48 14.45
C LEU A 218 6.31 -11.90 13.56
N ALA A 219 7.35 -12.50 14.16
CA ALA A 219 8.48 -13.05 13.41
C ALA A 219 8.04 -14.18 12.46
N ALA A 220 7.12 -15.06 12.89
CA ALA A 220 6.53 -16.10 12.04
C ALA A 220 5.70 -15.51 10.90
N LEU A 221 4.93 -14.46 11.18
CA LEU A 221 4.15 -13.74 10.18
C LEU A 221 5.07 -13.10 9.13
N ARG A 222 6.15 -12.44 9.58
CA ARG A 222 7.16 -11.83 8.69
C ARG A 222 7.84 -12.85 7.80
N LYS A 223 8.21 -14.00 8.35
CA LYS A 223 8.80 -15.09 7.59
C LYS A 223 7.84 -15.55 6.48
N ARG A 224 6.56 -15.78 6.79
CA ARG A 224 5.56 -16.18 5.79
C ARG A 224 5.39 -15.12 4.70
N ALA A 225 5.31 -13.83 5.07
CA ALA A 225 5.19 -12.74 4.12
C ALA A 225 6.39 -12.70 3.15
N TYR A 226 7.61 -12.89 3.66
CA TYR A 226 8.82 -12.92 2.83
C TYR A 226 8.91 -14.17 1.93
N GLU A 227 8.48 -15.32 2.43
CA GLU A 227 8.44 -16.57 1.65
C GLU A 227 7.41 -16.53 0.53
N SER A 228 6.30 -15.84 0.73
CA SER A 228 5.22 -15.70 -0.25
C SER A 228 5.39 -14.51 -1.21
N THR A 229 6.30 -13.58 -0.92
CA THR A 229 6.59 -12.46 -1.83
C THR A 229 7.34 -12.97 -3.08
N ASP A 230 6.87 -12.56 -4.25
CA ASP A 230 7.56 -12.83 -5.51
C ASP A 230 8.70 -11.83 -5.70
N PRO A 231 9.97 -12.27 -5.75
CA PRO A 231 11.10 -11.37 -5.96
C PRO A 231 11.07 -10.65 -7.32
N GLU A 232 10.43 -11.24 -8.34
CA GLU A 232 10.29 -10.61 -9.65
C GLU A 232 9.33 -9.41 -9.61
N SER A 233 8.40 -9.35 -8.65
CA SER A 233 7.55 -8.19 -8.42
C SER A 233 8.37 -6.95 -8.02
N VAL A 234 9.45 -7.16 -7.26
CA VAL A 234 10.37 -6.08 -6.86
C VAL A 234 11.15 -5.55 -8.06
N VAL A 235 11.67 -6.45 -8.90
CA VAL A 235 12.29 -6.08 -10.18
C VAL A 235 11.27 -5.35 -11.06
N GLY A 236 10.04 -5.85 -11.12
CA GLY A 236 8.92 -5.27 -11.86
C GLY A 236 8.65 -3.83 -11.44
N PHE A 237 8.60 -3.57 -10.14
CA PHE A 237 8.43 -2.21 -9.61
C PHE A 237 9.50 -1.24 -10.15
N TYR A 238 10.78 -1.62 -10.06
CA TYR A 238 11.87 -0.75 -10.53
C TYR A 238 11.88 -0.59 -12.05
N LYS A 239 11.60 -1.65 -12.80
CA LYS A 239 11.50 -1.57 -14.27
C LYS A 239 10.32 -0.73 -14.76
N ALA A 240 9.20 -0.76 -14.05
CA ALA A 240 8.00 -0.04 -14.45
C ALA A 240 7.99 1.43 -14.03
N ASN A 241 8.74 1.82 -12.98
CA ASN A 241 8.58 3.13 -12.38
C ASN A 241 9.87 3.94 -12.29
N TRP A 242 11.00 3.30 -12.01
CA TRP A 242 12.24 4.03 -11.77
C TRP A 242 12.81 4.57 -13.08
N PRO A 243 13.31 5.83 -13.10
CA PRO A 243 13.88 6.40 -14.32
C PRO A 243 15.10 5.61 -14.79
N THR A 244 15.17 5.37 -16.11
CA THR A 244 16.30 4.66 -16.73
C THR A 244 17.50 5.57 -16.90
N THR A 245 18.71 5.03 -16.71
CA THR A 245 19.96 5.79 -16.89
C THR A 245 20.40 5.84 -18.36
N PRO A 246 21.01 6.95 -18.82
CA PRO A 246 21.24 8.19 -18.09
C PRO A 246 19.97 9.00 -17.88
N VAL A 247 19.79 9.55 -16.67
CA VAL A 247 18.62 10.38 -16.34
C VAL A 247 18.82 11.79 -16.87
N THR A 248 17.83 12.30 -17.56
CA THR A 248 17.80 13.66 -18.16
C THR A 248 16.46 14.33 -17.87
N MET A 249 16.29 15.59 -18.25
CA MET A 249 15.01 16.30 -18.14
C MET A 249 13.87 15.63 -18.93
N ASP A 250 14.20 14.88 -19.97
CA ASP A 250 13.23 14.15 -20.80
C ASP A 250 12.97 12.71 -20.32
N THR A 251 13.69 12.24 -19.29
CA THR A 251 13.53 10.90 -18.77
C THR A 251 12.22 10.80 -17.99
N GLU A 252 11.43 9.79 -18.33
CA GLU A 252 10.21 9.45 -17.60
C GLU A 252 10.53 8.61 -16.36
N GLY A 253 9.85 8.89 -15.27
CA GLY A 253 9.85 8.08 -14.08
C GLY A 253 8.53 8.23 -13.33
N PHE A 254 8.01 7.14 -12.78
CA PHE A 254 6.72 7.13 -12.09
C PHE A 254 5.55 7.63 -12.96
N GLY A 255 5.63 7.40 -14.28
CA GLY A 255 4.62 7.78 -15.25
C GLY A 255 4.69 9.22 -15.75
N PHE A 256 5.69 10.02 -15.34
CA PHE A 256 5.80 11.43 -15.70
C PHE A 256 7.24 11.84 -16.02
N LYS A 257 7.40 12.85 -16.86
CA LYS A 257 8.63 13.64 -16.97
C LYS A 257 8.67 14.72 -15.88
N ILE A 258 9.85 15.25 -15.58
CA ILE A 258 10.04 16.17 -14.45
C ILE A 258 9.16 17.43 -14.51
N GLY A 259 8.80 17.91 -15.69
CA GLY A 259 7.93 19.08 -15.89
C GLY A 259 6.43 18.77 -15.95
N ASP A 260 6.05 17.49 -15.99
CA ASP A 260 4.68 17.06 -16.27
C ASP A 260 3.95 16.48 -15.05
N PHE A 261 4.61 16.46 -13.87
CA PHE A 261 3.99 15.96 -12.64
C PHE A 261 2.79 16.82 -12.26
N PRO A 262 1.57 16.25 -12.17
CA PRO A 262 0.42 16.98 -11.66
C PRO A 262 0.65 17.40 -10.20
N PRO A 263 0.18 18.59 -9.78
CA PRO A 263 0.31 19.00 -8.40
C PRO A 263 -0.61 18.19 -7.48
N VAL A 264 -0.15 17.90 -6.27
CA VAL A 264 -0.96 17.29 -5.22
C VAL A 264 -1.86 18.36 -4.60
N LYS A 265 -3.18 18.15 -4.66
CA LYS A 265 -4.19 19.08 -4.11
C LYS A 265 -4.56 18.77 -2.66
N ALA A 266 -4.41 17.53 -2.25
CA ALA A 266 -4.73 17.08 -0.90
C ALA A 266 -3.77 17.69 0.14
N PRO A 267 -4.25 18.00 1.35
CA PRO A 267 -3.37 18.30 2.48
C PRO A 267 -2.36 17.18 2.67
N THR A 268 -1.08 17.55 2.80
CA THR A 268 0.02 16.60 2.82
C THR A 268 0.88 16.77 4.07
N LEU A 269 1.12 15.65 4.77
CA LEU A 269 2.12 15.53 5.83
C LEU A 269 3.30 14.70 5.33
N PHE A 270 4.49 15.25 5.43
CA PHE A 270 5.71 14.55 5.11
C PHE A 270 6.60 14.39 6.34
N LEU A 271 6.86 13.13 6.74
CA LEU A 271 7.73 12.77 7.85
C LEU A 271 9.00 12.13 7.30
N TYR A 272 10.12 12.81 7.41
CA TYR A 272 11.38 12.44 6.79
C TYR A 272 12.47 12.17 7.83
N GLY A 273 13.06 10.97 7.78
CA GLY A 273 14.26 10.67 8.54
C GLY A 273 15.49 11.29 7.88
N LYS A 274 16.18 12.21 8.58
CA LYS A 274 17.31 12.95 8.04
C LYS A 274 18.46 12.07 7.57
N ASP A 275 18.60 10.89 8.18
CA ASP A 275 19.66 9.92 7.89
C ASP A 275 19.16 8.82 6.92
N SER A 276 18.18 9.15 6.07
CA SER A 276 17.65 8.27 5.03
C SER A 276 18.74 7.93 4.02
N GLY A 277 19.05 6.64 3.85
CA GLY A 277 20.08 6.18 2.91
C GLY A 277 19.68 6.33 1.44
N PRO A 278 18.50 5.84 1.02
CA PRO A 278 18.12 5.82 -0.40
C PRO A 278 17.72 7.18 -0.97
N PHE A 279 17.27 8.11 -0.14
CA PHE A 279 16.88 9.46 -0.55
C PHE A 279 17.76 10.49 0.16
N GLN A 280 18.58 11.19 -0.61
CA GLN A 280 19.47 12.20 -0.07
C GLN A 280 18.71 13.49 0.26
N ASN A 281 19.20 14.27 1.24
CA ASN A 281 18.51 15.47 1.71
C ASN A 281 18.18 16.50 0.61
N PRO A 282 18.99 16.70 -0.44
CA PRO A 282 18.65 17.63 -1.53
C PRO A 282 17.35 17.28 -2.28
N THR A 283 16.90 16.02 -2.23
CA THR A 283 15.62 15.60 -2.84
C THR A 283 14.39 16.34 -2.26
N LEU A 284 14.53 16.91 -1.06
CA LEU A 284 13.51 17.73 -0.40
C LEU A 284 13.40 19.15 -0.97
N ASN A 285 14.43 19.61 -1.66
CA ASN A 285 14.46 20.97 -2.18
C ASN A 285 13.29 21.18 -3.15
N ASN A 286 12.60 22.31 -2.99
CA ASN A 286 11.46 22.70 -3.84
C ASN A 286 10.29 21.70 -3.87
N MET A 287 10.16 20.84 -2.86
CA MET A 287 9.05 19.88 -2.79
C MET A 287 7.68 20.60 -2.73
N TRP A 288 7.64 21.79 -2.18
CA TRP A 288 6.45 22.65 -2.15
C TRP A 288 5.96 23.08 -3.54
N ASP A 289 6.80 23.05 -4.58
CA ASP A 289 6.39 23.40 -5.95
C ASP A 289 5.46 22.33 -6.57
N TYR A 290 5.41 21.14 -5.98
CA TYR A 290 4.58 20.02 -6.43
C TYR A 290 3.33 19.80 -5.57
N VAL A 291 3.08 20.65 -4.56
CA VAL A 291 1.94 20.52 -3.64
C VAL A 291 1.17 21.84 -3.59
N GLU A 292 -0.05 21.85 -4.15
CA GLU A 292 -0.97 22.99 -4.09
C GLU A 292 -1.72 23.05 -2.76
N GLY A 293 -1.96 21.89 -2.13
CA GLY A 293 -2.61 21.81 -0.82
C GLY A 293 -1.71 22.26 0.33
N PRO A 294 -2.24 22.34 1.55
CA PRO A 294 -1.42 22.56 2.74
C PRO A 294 -0.34 21.49 2.88
N LEU A 295 0.93 21.92 3.04
CA LEU A 295 2.06 21.03 3.20
C LEU A 295 2.72 21.22 4.56
N THR A 296 2.84 20.14 5.32
CA THR A 296 3.58 20.06 6.58
C THR A 296 4.77 19.12 6.41
N ILE A 297 5.98 19.60 6.74
CA ILE A 297 7.20 18.79 6.65
C ILE A 297 7.83 18.71 8.03
N HIS A 298 8.07 17.49 8.50
CA HIS A 298 8.85 17.21 9.69
C HIS A 298 10.10 16.42 9.35
N VAL A 299 11.26 16.98 9.63
CA VAL A 299 12.53 16.29 9.51
C VAL A 299 12.94 15.74 10.88
N LEU A 300 13.25 14.46 10.92
CA LEU A 300 13.59 13.72 12.15
C LEU A 300 15.10 13.43 12.17
N PRO A 301 15.90 14.20 12.95
CA PRO A 301 17.33 13.95 13.09
C PRO A 301 17.61 12.60 13.77
N GLY A 302 18.65 11.88 13.33
CA GLY A 302 19.02 10.58 13.87
C GLY A 302 18.09 9.43 13.45
N VAL A 303 17.15 9.70 12.55
CA VAL A 303 16.19 8.70 12.05
C VAL A 303 16.49 8.38 10.59
N GLY A 304 16.49 7.10 10.26
CA GLY A 304 16.74 6.61 8.90
C GLY A 304 15.47 6.54 8.05
N HIS A 305 15.48 5.64 7.08
CA HIS A 305 14.48 5.55 6.01
C HIS A 305 13.08 5.08 6.46
N GLY A 306 12.96 4.33 7.55
CA GLY A 306 11.69 3.79 8.06
C GLY A 306 11.23 4.47 9.36
N PRO A 307 10.85 5.74 9.39
CA PRO A 307 10.55 6.47 10.62
C PRO A 307 9.39 5.86 11.42
N HIS A 308 8.41 5.26 10.75
CA HIS A 308 7.22 4.64 11.37
C HIS A 308 7.53 3.40 12.22
N THR A 309 8.63 2.72 11.93
CA THR A 309 9.10 1.54 12.69
C THR A 309 10.26 1.86 13.62
N GLN A 310 11.09 2.85 13.28
CA GLN A 310 12.27 3.21 14.07
C GLN A 310 11.93 4.05 15.30
N VAL A 311 10.98 4.97 15.17
CA VAL A 311 10.54 5.88 16.25
C VAL A 311 9.01 6.00 16.26
N PRO A 312 8.27 4.87 16.40
CA PRO A 312 6.81 4.86 16.33
C PRO A 312 6.17 5.75 17.39
N GLU A 313 6.81 5.92 18.55
CA GLU A 313 6.37 6.78 19.66
C GLU A 313 6.39 8.27 19.32
N ILE A 314 7.15 8.68 18.30
CA ILE A 314 7.18 10.06 17.78
C ILE A 314 6.25 10.19 16.57
N VAL A 315 6.35 9.26 15.63
CA VAL A 315 5.68 9.33 14.33
C VAL A 315 4.18 9.11 14.46
N THR A 316 3.76 8.11 15.24
CA THR A 316 2.33 7.73 15.30
C THR A 316 1.46 8.81 15.95
N PRO A 317 1.82 9.38 17.12
CA PRO A 317 1.06 10.49 17.69
C PRO A 317 1.03 11.73 16.77
N ARG A 318 2.12 11.99 16.04
CA ARG A 318 2.19 13.12 15.11
C ARG A 318 1.24 12.94 13.93
N ILE A 319 1.13 11.74 13.38
CA ILE A 319 0.14 11.42 12.34
C ILE A 319 -1.27 11.64 12.88
N MET A 320 -1.60 11.10 14.07
CA MET A 320 -2.91 11.21 14.67
C MET A 320 -3.29 12.69 14.89
N GLU A 321 -2.41 13.47 15.52
CA GLU A 321 -2.61 14.90 15.76
C GLU A 321 -2.87 15.66 14.45
N TRP A 322 -2.06 15.38 13.42
CA TRP A 322 -2.21 16.03 12.13
C TRP A 322 -3.50 15.66 11.42
N LEU A 323 -3.92 14.40 11.50
CA LEU A 323 -5.21 13.96 10.95
C LEU A 323 -6.41 14.63 11.63
N GLU A 324 -6.30 14.95 12.92
CA GLU A 324 -7.35 15.62 13.69
C GLU A 324 -7.38 17.13 13.48
N THR A 325 -6.22 17.77 13.40
CA THR A 325 -6.10 19.23 13.44
C THR A 325 -5.75 19.87 12.10
N GLY A 326 -5.16 19.10 11.18
CA GLY A 326 -4.60 19.61 9.94
C GLY A 326 -3.28 20.37 10.10
N ARG A 327 -2.63 20.27 11.29
CA ARG A 327 -1.44 21.06 11.65
C ARG A 327 -0.31 20.22 12.20
#